data_eb7f30b871d5e84c860402bb5f55203b
#
_entry.id   eb7f30b871d5e84c860402bb5f55203b
#
_cell.length_a   1.000
_cell.length_b   1.000
_cell.length_c   1.000
_cell.angle_alpha   90.00
_cell.angle_beta   90.00
_cell.angle_gamma   90.00
#
_symmetry.space_group_name_H-M   'P 1'
#
loop_
_entity.id
_entity.type
_entity.pdbx_description
1 polymer ?
#
loop_
_entity_poly.entity_id
_entity_poly.type
_entity_poly.pdbx_seq_one_letter_code
_entity_poly.pdbx_strand_id
1 'polypeptide(L)'
;MKETKIINLFGGPGVGKSTIASGIFYNLKKRHIECDCPYEFPKQVAWEDNQSQITDQLYILANQHRGIVRSYGKVDYIILDSPILLSLAYKDGYDSPYPSSHYSSSFDIMVLELFSKYDNLNIFLERDENSFQQTGRLQNHEESLFFDEKIKSILDNNNFPYYTYQVGDNTVDELTEFIIKKNET
;
A
#
# COMPACT_ATOMS: atom_id res chain seq x y z
N MET A 1 -4.94 5.50 -24.52
CA MET A 1 -5.08 5.18 -23.11
C MET A 1 -4.12 6.09 -22.39
N LYS A 2 -4.52 6.72 -21.30
CA LYS A 2 -3.65 7.63 -20.54
C LYS A 2 -2.54 6.81 -19.84
N GLU A 3 -1.33 7.32 -19.78
CA GLU A 3 -0.32 6.73 -18.91
C GLU A 3 -0.71 7.01 -17.46
N THR A 4 -0.84 5.96 -16.65
CA THR A 4 -1.23 6.07 -15.25
C THR A 4 -0.10 5.57 -14.38
N LYS A 5 0.43 6.41 -13.51
CA LYS A 5 1.43 6.03 -12.52
C LYS A 5 0.77 5.61 -11.21
N ILE A 6 1.21 4.49 -10.65
CA ILE A 6 0.70 3.99 -9.38
C ILE A 6 1.64 4.38 -8.25
N ILE A 7 1.13 5.17 -7.32
CA ILE A 7 1.86 5.61 -6.13
C ILE A 7 1.58 4.61 -5.01
N ASN A 8 2.55 3.79 -4.69
CA ASN A 8 2.44 2.78 -3.65
C ASN A 8 3.04 3.30 -2.34
N LEU A 9 2.24 3.43 -1.29
CA LEU A 9 2.71 3.78 0.04
C LEU A 9 2.92 2.51 0.85
N PHE A 10 4.17 2.18 1.11
CA PHE A 10 4.60 1.05 1.93
C PHE A 10 4.93 1.49 3.35
N GLY A 11 4.95 0.54 4.26
CA GLY A 11 5.26 0.68 5.66
C GLY A 11 4.29 -0.15 6.50
N GLY A 12 4.70 -0.54 7.68
CA GLY A 12 3.92 -1.36 8.60
C GLY A 12 2.64 -0.68 9.08
N PRO A 13 1.81 -1.41 9.81
CA PRO A 13 0.61 -0.85 10.41
C PRO A 13 0.96 0.36 11.27
N GLY A 14 0.19 1.42 11.10
CA GLY A 14 0.35 2.56 11.98
C GLY A 14 1.27 3.68 11.54
N VAL A 15 2.00 3.53 10.45
CA VAL A 15 2.92 4.58 9.96
C VAL A 15 2.23 5.81 9.35
N GLY A 16 0.91 5.78 9.15
CA GLY A 16 0.18 6.94 8.61
C GLY A 16 -0.16 6.86 7.11
N LYS A 17 -0.02 5.69 6.47
CA LYS A 17 -0.28 5.51 5.03
C LYS A 17 -1.59 6.14 4.55
N SER A 18 -2.71 5.82 5.20
CA SER A 18 -4.03 6.31 4.79
C SER A 18 -4.18 7.84 4.96
N THR A 19 -3.58 8.41 5.99
CA THR A 19 -3.54 9.87 6.20
C THR A 19 -2.74 10.55 5.09
N ILE A 20 -1.55 10.03 4.80
CA ILE A 20 -0.67 10.55 3.75
C ILE A 20 -1.30 10.38 2.38
N ALA A 21 -1.87 9.20 2.07
CA ALA A 21 -2.60 8.97 0.81
C ALA A 21 -3.73 9.98 0.59
N SER A 22 -4.53 10.21 1.63
CA SER A 22 -5.63 11.18 1.59
C SER A 22 -5.13 12.61 1.36
N GLY A 23 -4.03 12.99 2.00
CA GLY A 23 -3.40 14.29 1.84
C GLY A 23 -2.83 14.50 0.43
N ILE A 24 -2.09 13.52 -0.11
CA ILE A 24 -1.59 13.53 -1.48
C ILE A 24 -2.75 13.64 -2.47
N PHE A 25 -3.80 12.83 -2.29
CA PHE A 25 -5.00 12.86 -3.14
C PHE A 25 -5.64 14.26 -3.13
N TYR A 26 -5.83 14.87 -1.95
CA TYR A 26 -6.35 16.23 -1.82
C TYR A 26 -5.47 17.25 -2.55
N ASN A 27 -4.16 17.21 -2.36
CA ASN A 27 -3.23 18.14 -2.97
C ASN A 27 -3.20 18.04 -4.50
N LEU A 28 -3.22 16.82 -5.06
CA LEU A 28 -3.31 16.60 -6.50
C LEU A 28 -4.63 17.11 -7.07
N LYS A 29 -5.78 16.81 -6.43
CA LYS A 29 -7.10 17.32 -6.84
C LYS A 29 -7.17 18.85 -6.81
N LYS A 30 -6.62 19.48 -5.78
CA LYS A 30 -6.55 20.94 -5.67
C LYS A 30 -5.76 21.59 -6.81
N ARG A 31 -4.80 20.87 -7.39
CA ARG A 31 -4.01 21.29 -8.55
C ARG A 31 -4.61 20.89 -9.87
N HIS A 32 -5.84 20.39 -9.90
CA HIS A 32 -6.56 19.90 -11.08
C HIS A 32 -5.88 18.74 -11.80
N ILE A 33 -5.05 17.98 -11.08
CA ILE A 33 -4.41 16.74 -11.57
C ILE A 33 -5.42 15.59 -11.41
N GLU A 34 -5.62 14.82 -12.47
CA GLU A 34 -6.55 13.69 -12.45
C GLU A 34 -5.94 12.52 -11.66
N CYS A 35 -6.56 12.17 -10.56
CA CYS A 35 -6.11 11.07 -9.72
C CYS A 35 -7.28 10.33 -9.07
N ASP A 36 -7.03 9.09 -8.68
CA ASP A 36 -7.92 8.24 -7.88
C ASP A 36 -7.17 7.73 -6.65
N CYS A 37 -7.91 7.49 -5.58
CA CYS A 37 -7.40 6.85 -4.37
C CYS A 37 -8.42 5.77 -3.99
N PRO A 38 -8.28 4.55 -4.54
CA PRO A 38 -9.19 3.46 -4.24
C PRO A 38 -9.23 3.21 -2.73
N TYR A 39 -10.44 2.99 -2.23
CA TYR A 39 -10.63 2.76 -0.80
C TYR A 39 -9.91 1.50 -0.33
N GLU A 40 -9.29 1.55 0.84
CA GLU A 40 -8.59 0.41 1.47
C GLU A 40 -9.59 -0.71 1.79
N PHE A 41 -9.62 -1.75 0.95
CA PHE A 41 -10.56 -2.85 1.07
C PHE A 41 -10.40 -3.63 2.38
N PRO A 42 -9.17 -3.97 2.87
CA PRO A 42 -9.00 -4.63 4.16
C PRO A 42 -9.64 -3.90 5.33
N LYS A 43 -9.65 -2.56 5.30
CA LYS A 43 -10.26 -1.75 6.33
C LYS A 43 -11.79 -1.85 6.33
N GLN A 44 -12.42 -1.93 5.16
CA GLN A 44 -13.87 -2.18 5.08
C GLN A 44 -14.23 -3.51 5.74
N VAL A 45 -13.49 -4.57 5.41
CA VAL A 45 -13.70 -5.90 5.97
C VAL A 45 -13.48 -5.91 7.50
N ALA A 46 -12.49 -5.15 7.99
CA ALA A 46 -12.25 -5.01 9.42
C ALA A 46 -13.42 -4.35 10.17
N TRP A 47 -14.07 -3.33 9.56
CA TRP A 47 -15.24 -2.67 10.15
C TRP A 47 -16.50 -3.56 10.15
N GLU A 48 -16.56 -4.55 9.27
CA GLU A 48 -17.67 -5.50 9.19
C GLU A 48 -17.52 -6.69 10.16
N ASP A 49 -16.50 -6.66 11.05
CA ASP A 49 -16.13 -7.74 11.99
C ASP A 49 -15.94 -9.11 11.30
N ASN A 50 -15.60 -9.11 10.01
CA ASN A 50 -15.49 -10.31 9.21
C ASN A 50 -14.03 -10.80 9.12
N GLN A 51 -13.51 -11.31 10.24
CA GLN A 51 -12.12 -11.78 10.33
C GLN A 51 -11.78 -12.86 9.31
N SER A 52 -12.73 -13.70 8.92
CA SER A 52 -12.49 -14.76 7.93
C SER A 52 -12.13 -14.21 6.54
N GLN A 53 -12.64 -13.04 6.19
CA GLN A 53 -12.32 -12.38 4.91
C GLN A 53 -10.99 -11.64 4.96
N ILE A 54 -10.60 -11.10 6.13
CA ILE A 54 -9.28 -10.42 6.29
C ILE A 54 -8.14 -11.41 6.09
N THR A 55 -8.32 -12.66 6.50
CA THR A 55 -7.30 -13.71 6.36
C THR A 55 -7.22 -14.29 4.95
N ASP A 56 -8.23 -14.09 4.10
CA ASP A 56 -8.24 -14.53 2.71
C ASP A 56 -7.48 -13.53 1.82
N GLN A 57 -6.17 -13.70 1.72
CA GLN A 57 -5.33 -12.81 0.93
C GLN A 57 -5.61 -12.84 -0.57
N LEU A 58 -6.18 -13.91 -1.10
CA LEU A 58 -6.62 -13.97 -2.50
C LEU A 58 -7.82 -13.06 -2.73
N TYR A 59 -8.78 -13.08 -1.81
CA TYR A 59 -9.94 -12.21 -1.84
C TYR A 59 -9.55 -10.73 -1.69
N ILE A 60 -8.64 -10.43 -0.75
CA ILE A 60 -8.09 -9.09 -0.56
C ILE A 60 -7.39 -8.60 -1.83
N LEU A 61 -6.47 -9.40 -2.39
CA LEU A 61 -5.74 -9.10 -3.62
C LEU A 61 -6.69 -8.79 -4.78
N ALA A 62 -7.72 -9.62 -4.99
CA ALA A 62 -8.67 -9.45 -6.09
C ALA A 62 -9.42 -8.12 -5.98
N ASN A 63 -9.84 -7.72 -4.78
CA ASN A 63 -10.56 -6.47 -4.55
C ASN A 63 -9.65 -5.24 -4.67
N GLN A 64 -8.42 -5.30 -4.16
CA GLN A 64 -7.43 -4.23 -4.34
C GLN A 64 -7.08 -4.05 -5.81
N HIS A 65 -6.79 -5.14 -6.52
CA HIS A 65 -6.51 -5.09 -7.96
C HIS A 65 -7.71 -4.55 -8.76
N ARG A 66 -8.94 -4.92 -8.39
CA ARG A 66 -10.15 -4.35 -8.99
C ARG A 66 -10.23 -2.84 -8.83
N GLY A 67 -9.80 -2.31 -7.69
CA GLY A 67 -9.69 -0.87 -7.44
C GLY A 67 -8.77 -0.18 -8.44
N ILE A 68 -7.61 -0.77 -8.72
CA ILE A 68 -6.65 -0.27 -9.71
C ILE A 68 -7.27 -0.29 -11.12
N VAL A 69 -7.74 -1.44 -11.56
CA VAL A 69 -8.27 -1.64 -12.94
C VAL A 69 -9.41 -0.68 -13.27
N ARG A 70 -10.19 -0.27 -12.26
CA ARG A 70 -11.33 0.64 -12.45
C ARG A 70 -10.92 2.01 -13.00
N SER A 71 -9.78 2.53 -12.55
CA SER A 71 -9.30 3.89 -12.89
C SER A 71 -8.02 3.91 -13.75
N TYR A 72 -7.32 2.79 -13.89
CA TYR A 72 -6.11 2.67 -14.70
C TYR A 72 -6.38 3.04 -16.18
N GLY A 73 -5.50 3.83 -16.76
CA GLY A 73 -5.64 4.35 -18.12
C GLY A 73 -6.63 5.51 -18.27
N LYS A 74 -7.20 6.01 -17.16
CA LYS A 74 -8.18 7.12 -17.13
C LYS A 74 -7.68 8.33 -16.34
N VAL A 75 -6.80 8.12 -15.38
CA VAL A 75 -6.24 9.18 -14.51
C VAL A 75 -4.70 9.20 -14.62
N ASP A 76 -4.07 10.30 -14.19
CA ASP A 76 -2.61 10.43 -14.18
C ASP A 76 -1.99 9.60 -13.04
N TYR A 77 -2.65 9.60 -11.87
CA TYR A 77 -2.16 8.89 -10.69
C TYR A 77 -3.24 8.07 -10.01
N ILE A 78 -2.82 6.90 -9.50
CA ILE A 78 -3.59 6.10 -8.54
C ILE A 78 -2.76 6.01 -7.27
N ILE A 79 -3.29 6.47 -6.14
CA ILE A 79 -2.62 6.45 -4.85
C ILE A 79 -3.13 5.24 -4.07
N LEU A 80 -2.23 4.37 -3.65
CA LEU A 80 -2.55 3.15 -2.90
C LEU A 80 -1.93 3.23 -1.50
N ASP A 81 -2.76 3.28 -0.48
CA ASP A 81 -2.35 3.14 0.92
C ASP A 81 -2.24 1.66 1.36
N SER A 82 -2.71 0.75 0.52
CA SER A 82 -2.59 -0.69 0.66
C SER A 82 -2.22 -1.33 -0.68
N PRO A 83 -0.94 -1.20 -1.12
CA PRO A 83 -0.47 -1.79 -2.36
C PRO A 83 -0.67 -3.30 -2.43
N ILE A 84 -0.98 -3.83 -3.63
CA ILE A 84 -1.24 -5.27 -3.83
C ILE A 84 -0.07 -6.16 -3.39
N LEU A 85 1.16 -5.65 -3.44
CA LEU A 85 2.36 -6.36 -2.99
C LEU A 85 2.34 -6.69 -1.50
N LEU A 86 1.58 -5.93 -0.68
CA LEU A 86 1.40 -6.21 0.75
C LEU A 86 0.73 -7.57 1.01
N SER A 87 0.00 -8.13 0.05
CA SER A 87 -0.55 -9.49 0.17
C SER A 87 0.54 -10.53 0.46
N LEU A 88 1.77 -10.33 -0.03
CA LEU A 88 2.91 -11.19 0.30
C LEU A 88 3.37 -11.04 1.76
N ALA A 89 3.24 -9.84 2.33
CA ALA A 89 3.60 -9.61 3.71
C ALA A 89 2.58 -10.22 4.69
N TYR A 90 1.31 -10.20 4.32
CA TYR A 90 0.20 -10.62 5.19
C TYR A 90 -0.30 -12.04 4.95
N LYS A 91 0.14 -12.75 3.89
CA LYS A 91 -0.33 -14.11 3.56
C LYS A 91 -0.13 -15.15 4.67
N ASP A 92 0.92 -14.98 5.47
CA ASP A 92 1.27 -15.86 6.58
C ASP A 92 0.71 -15.37 7.93
N GLY A 93 -0.36 -14.57 7.90
CA GLY A 93 -0.90 -13.78 9.00
C GLY A 93 -0.86 -14.42 10.38
N TYR A 94 -0.73 -13.61 11.43
CA TYR A 94 -0.57 -14.00 12.83
C TYR A 94 -1.67 -14.96 13.35
N ASP A 95 -2.90 -14.88 12.79
CA ASP A 95 -4.05 -15.68 13.21
C ASP A 95 -4.83 -16.23 12.01
N SER A 96 -4.18 -16.50 10.90
CA SER A 96 -4.85 -17.13 9.79
C SER A 96 -5.29 -18.55 10.21
N PRO A 97 -6.60 -18.88 10.19
CA PRO A 97 -7.06 -20.23 10.41
C PRO A 97 -6.58 -21.19 9.31
N TYR A 98 -5.98 -20.62 8.26
CA TYR A 98 -5.39 -21.35 7.16
C TYR A 98 -3.86 -21.38 7.35
N PRO A 99 -3.24 -22.57 7.37
CA PRO A 99 -1.78 -22.67 7.40
C PRO A 99 -1.17 -21.94 6.20
N SER A 100 -0.01 -21.34 6.38
CA SER A 100 0.77 -20.66 5.31
C SER A 100 1.01 -21.53 4.08
N SER A 101 0.88 -22.85 4.21
CA SER A 101 0.93 -23.82 3.12
C SER A 101 -0.23 -23.74 2.11
N HIS A 102 -1.29 -22.97 2.40
CA HIS A 102 -2.42 -22.80 1.46
C HIS A 102 -2.11 -21.82 0.34
N TYR A 103 -1.19 -20.87 0.57
CA TYR A 103 -0.72 -19.99 -0.49
C TYR A 103 0.59 -20.52 -1.04
N SER A 104 0.49 -21.25 -2.15
CA SER A 104 1.63 -21.81 -2.86
C SER A 104 2.49 -20.71 -3.51
N SER A 105 3.68 -21.09 -3.98
CA SER A 105 4.53 -20.23 -4.82
C SER A 105 3.78 -19.60 -6.01
N SER A 106 2.70 -20.22 -6.48
CA SER A 106 1.84 -19.67 -7.54
C SER A 106 1.13 -18.39 -7.13
N PHE A 107 0.73 -18.24 -5.88
CA PHE A 107 0.17 -16.99 -5.36
C PHE A 107 1.22 -15.87 -5.40
N ASP A 108 2.42 -16.16 -4.94
CA ASP A 108 3.53 -15.18 -4.92
C ASP A 108 3.86 -14.71 -6.34
N ILE A 109 3.99 -15.65 -7.28
CA ILE A 109 4.23 -15.36 -8.69
C ILE A 109 3.10 -14.47 -9.24
N MET A 110 1.85 -14.79 -8.97
CA MET A 110 0.70 -13.99 -9.42
C MET A 110 0.74 -12.56 -8.88
N VAL A 111 1.03 -12.36 -7.58
CA VAL A 111 1.14 -11.02 -6.98
C VAL A 111 2.27 -10.23 -7.64
N LEU A 112 3.45 -10.85 -7.80
CA LEU A 112 4.61 -10.21 -8.41
C LEU A 112 4.37 -9.84 -9.87
N GLU A 113 3.76 -10.73 -10.65
CA GLU A 113 3.41 -10.47 -12.05
C GLU A 113 2.37 -9.34 -12.17
N LEU A 114 1.33 -9.33 -11.33
CA LEU A 114 0.34 -8.26 -11.33
C LEU A 114 0.98 -6.92 -10.97
N PHE A 115 1.83 -6.89 -9.95
CA PHE A 115 2.52 -5.67 -9.53
C PHE A 115 3.43 -5.13 -10.62
N SER A 116 4.21 -6.00 -11.26
CA SER A 116 5.18 -5.62 -12.30
C SER A 116 4.55 -5.10 -13.60
N LYS A 117 3.24 -5.28 -13.81
CA LYS A 117 2.53 -4.78 -14.99
C LYS A 117 2.30 -3.27 -14.99
N TYR A 118 2.48 -2.61 -13.86
CA TYR A 118 2.16 -1.21 -13.68
C TYR A 118 3.42 -0.35 -13.60
N ASP A 119 3.30 0.92 -13.98
CA ASP A 119 4.32 1.92 -13.69
C ASP A 119 4.21 2.33 -12.21
N ASN A 120 5.05 1.71 -11.39
CA ASN A 120 5.01 1.83 -9.94
C ASN A 120 6.04 2.86 -9.45
N LEU A 121 5.58 3.85 -8.69
CA LEU A 121 6.41 4.70 -7.85
C LEU A 121 6.23 4.23 -6.39
N ASN A 122 7.24 3.56 -5.85
CA ASN A 122 7.19 2.97 -4.53
C ASN A 122 7.80 3.90 -3.51
N ILE A 123 7.08 4.18 -2.45
CA ILE A 123 7.47 5.06 -1.34
C ILE A 123 7.33 4.27 -0.06
N PHE A 124 8.45 4.08 0.65
CA PHE A 124 8.46 3.46 1.97
C PHE A 124 8.44 4.56 3.02
N LEU A 125 7.42 4.53 3.86
CA LEU A 125 7.22 5.48 4.95
C LEU A 125 7.86 4.92 6.23
N GLU A 126 8.83 5.65 6.76
CA GLU A 126 9.44 5.37 8.06
C GLU A 126 8.75 6.20 9.14
N ARG A 127 8.41 5.53 10.24
CA ARG A 127 7.76 6.20 11.37
C ARG A 127 8.74 7.06 12.15
N ASP A 128 8.27 8.15 12.70
CA ASP A 128 8.97 8.81 13.81
C ASP A 128 8.78 7.93 15.06
N GLU A 129 9.88 7.59 15.72
CA GLU A 129 9.91 6.74 16.93
C GLU A 129 8.99 7.26 18.04
N ASN A 130 8.66 8.57 18.03
CA ASN A 130 7.82 9.22 19.03
C ASN A 130 6.32 9.29 18.67
N SER A 131 5.89 8.86 17.48
CA SER A 131 4.55 9.14 16.95
C SER A 131 3.59 7.93 16.91
N PHE A 132 3.91 6.81 17.58
CA PHE A 132 3.07 5.61 17.54
C PHE A 132 1.70 5.85 18.22
N GLN A 133 0.62 5.80 17.43
CA GLN A 133 -0.76 5.83 17.92
C GLN A 133 -1.38 4.43 17.87
N GLN A 134 -1.73 3.87 19.02
CA GLN A 134 -2.31 2.52 19.15
C GLN A 134 -3.82 2.48 18.88
N THR A 135 -4.53 3.61 18.95
CA THR A 135 -6.00 3.66 18.88
C THR A 135 -6.53 3.17 17.51
N GLY A 136 -7.38 2.14 17.53
CA GLY A 136 -8.05 1.60 16.35
C GLY A 136 -7.22 0.58 15.55
N ARG A 137 -6.24 -0.11 16.17
CA ARG A 137 -5.34 -1.06 15.51
C ARG A 137 -5.25 -2.39 16.22
N LEU A 138 -5.16 -3.46 15.43
CA LEU A 138 -4.99 -4.83 15.90
C LEU A 138 -3.54 -5.15 16.31
N GLN A 139 -2.55 -4.44 15.72
CA GLN A 139 -1.13 -4.72 15.90
C GLN A 139 -0.49 -3.78 16.92
N ASN A 140 0.45 -4.32 17.70
CA ASN A 140 1.31 -3.57 18.61
C ASN A 140 2.55 -2.97 17.89
N HIS A 141 3.39 -2.24 18.63
CA HIS A 141 4.56 -1.57 18.06
C HIS A 141 5.61 -2.56 17.52
N GLU A 142 5.88 -3.65 18.22
CA GLU A 142 6.87 -4.68 17.80
C GLU A 142 6.41 -5.39 16.53
N GLU A 143 5.13 -5.73 16.45
CA GLU A 143 4.53 -6.31 15.25
C GLU A 143 4.63 -5.36 14.04
N SER A 144 4.44 -4.07 14.28
CA SER A 144 4.56 -3.06 13.23
C SER A 144 5.99 -2.96 12.67
N LEU A 145 7.01 -3.04 13.51
CA LEU A 145 8.42 -3.07 13.09
C LEU A 145 8.75 -4.34 12.31
N PHE A 146 8.22 -5.49 12.75
CA PHE A 146 8.37 -6.75 12.02
C PHE A 146 7.81 -6.65 10.60
N PHE A 147 6.64 -6.01 10.42
CA PHE A 147 6.07 -5.78 9.10
C PHE A 147 6.90 -4.81 8.25
N ASP A 148 7.49 -3.78 8.86
CA ASP A 148 8.39 -2.87 8.15
C ASP A 148 9.58 -3.63 7.51
N GLU A 149 10.25 -4.48 8.29
CA GLU A 149 11.36 -5.31 7.80
C GLU A 149 10.93 -6.33 6.75
N LYS A 150 9.77 -6.98 6.96
CA LYS A 150 9.21 -7.93 5.99
C LYS A 150 8.90 -7.28 4.65
N ILE A 151 8.31 -6.07 4.67
CA ILE A 151 7.98 -5.31 3.45
C ILE A 151 9.25 -4.88 2.72
N LYS A 152 10.26 -4.34 3.43
CA LYS A 152 11.55 -3.99 2.85
C LYS A 152 12.20 -5.21 2.18
N SER A 153 12.22 -6.35 2.89
CA SER A 153 12.77 -7.60 2.33
C SER A 153 12.04 -8.04 1.06
N ILE A 154 10.72 -7.87 0.96
CA ILE A 154 9.96 -8.19 -0.25
C ILE A 154 10.38 -7.27 -1.41
N LEU A 155 10.49 -5.97 -1.16
CA LEU A 155 10.91 -5.00 -2.17
C LEU A 155 12.33 -5.29 -2.67
N ASP A 156 13.27 -5.47 -1.75
CA ASP A 156 14.70 -5.72 -2.05
C ASP A 156 14.91 -7.05 -2.77
N ASN A 157 14.33 -8.14 -2.29
CA ASN A 157 14.48 -9.48 -2.87
C ASN A 157 13.91 -9.58 -4.30
N ASN A 158 12.96 -8.72 -4.65
CA ASN A 158 12.37 -8.69 -5.99
C ASN A 158 12.88 -7.53 -6.84
N ASN A 159 13.90 -6.80 -6.38
CA ASN A 159 14.50 -5.66 -7.07
C ASN A 159 13.48 -4.57 -7.45
N PHE A 160 12.49 -4.31 -6.60
CA PHE A 160 11.57 -3.20 -6.76
C PHE A 160 12.16 -1.94 -6.11
N PRO A 161 12.59 -0.94 -6.90
CA PRO A 161 13.16 0.28 -6.34
C PRO A 161 12.10 1.05 -5.54
N TYR A 162 12.51 1.66 -4.45
CA TYR A 162 11.66 2.51 -3.61
C TYR A 162 12.43 3.69 -3.04
N TYR A 163 11.68 4.73 -2.65
CA TYR A 163 12.19 5.90 -1.97
C TYR A 163 11.73 5.88 -0.52
N THR A 164 12.62 6.16 0.41
CA THR A 164 12.31 6.20 1.84
C THR A 164 12.03 7.63 2.28
N TYR A 165 10.94 7.81 3.03
CA TYR A 165 10.55 9.07 3.65
C TYR A 165 10.21 8.89 5.12
N GLN A 166 10.83 9.71 5.96
CA GLN A 166 10.46 9.78 7.36
C GLN A 166 9.17 10.58 7.52
N VAL A 167 8.20 10.02 8.23
CA VAL A 167 6.89 10.66 8.43
C VAL A 167 7.01 11.83 9.40
N GLY A 168 6.55 13.00 8.99
CA GLY A 168 6.52 14.24 9.76
C GLY A 168 5.45 15.19 9.23
N ASP A 169 5.36 16.39 9.79
CA ASP A 169 4.30 17.37 9.50
C ASP A 169 4.23 17.78 8.03
N ASN A 170 5.35 17.84 7.34
CA ASN A 170 5.43 18.29 5.95
C ASN A 170 5.39 17.14 4.91
N THR A 171 5.34 15.89 5.35
CA THR A 171 5.48 14.71 4.48
C THR A 171 4.49 14.71 3.31
N VAL A 172 3.25 15.13 3.53
CA VAL A 172 2.23 15.18 2.48
C VAL A 172 2.62 16.14 1.36
N ASP A 173 3.07 17.34 1.72
CA ASP A 173 3.43 18.37 0.73
C ASP A 173 4.72 17.97 -0.01
N GLU A 174 5.74 17.52 0.71
CA GLU A 174 7.00 17.05 0.14
C GLU A 174 6.80 15.89 -0.84
N LEU A 175 5.99 14.89 -0.47
CA LEU A 175 5.66 13.76 -1.34
C LEU A 175 4.84 14.19 -2.54
N THR A 176 3.91 15.13 -2.39
CA THR A 176 3.12 15.64 -3.51
C THR A 176 4.03 16.29 -4.55
N GLU A 177 4.95 17.16 -4.13
CA GLU A 177 5.93 17.80 -5.03
C GLU A 177 6.86 16.76 -5.68
N PHE A 178 7.34 15.79 -4.92
CA PHE A 178 8.19 14.72 -5.42
C PHE A 178 7.49 13.89 -6.51
N ILE A 179 6.23 13.50 -6.29
CA ILE A 179 5.43 12.70 -7.24
C ILE A 179 5.25 13.47 -8.56
N ILE A 180 4.90 14.77 -8.48
CA ILE A 180 4.71 15.60 -9.67
C ILE A 180 6.02 15.71 -10.45
N LYS A 181 7.12 16.05 -9.78
CA LYS A 181 8.43 16.17 -10.41
C LYS A 181 8.92 14.89 -11.09
N LYS A 182 8.61 13.72 -10.50
CA LYS A 182 8.99 12.41 -11.07
C LYS A 182 8.20 12.02 -12.32
N ASN A 183 7.13 12.70 -12.62
CA ASN A 183 6.34 12.46 -13.83
C ASN A 183 6.75 13.39 -14.99
N GLU A 184 7.53 14.44 -14.70
CA GLU A 184 8.04 15.38 -15.71
C GLU A 184 9.38 14.93 -16.31
N THR A 185 9.99 13.89 -15.75
CA THR A 185 11.28 13.30 -16.19
C THR A 185 11.09 11.98 -16.92
#